data_1050b2ab5d6e431fa12b382b55e4512b
#
_entry.id   1050b2ab5d6e431fa12b382b55e4512b
#
_cell.length_a   1.000
_cell.length_b   1.000
_cell.length_c   1.000
_cell.angle_alpha   90.00
_cell.angle_beta   90.00
_cell.angle_gamma   90.00
#
_symmetry.space_group_name_H-M   'P 1'
#
loop_
_entity.id
_entity.type
_entity.pdbx_description
1 polymer ?
#
loop_
_entity_poly.entity_id
_entity_poly.type
_entity_poly.pdbx_seq_one_letter_code
_entity_poly.pdbx_strand_id
1 'polypeptide(L)'
;DRPINQAEAAERFLAAPLHQAAHDERLWDLRKKRDASAHGIPEWEELRELASQIKTHTLSHLDRYLEQFEAAAKANGVHVHWAKDGADHNRSVLEILRSHGAKTLVKSKAMLTEECGFRHHMAANGIEVIETDLGERIQQLDNEEPSHVVAPAVHKTRMDVAEVFAKTLGTDPDNDDAHYLAESQRETTRPYILKADAGMTGCNFAIAETGTVVTCTNEGNADLSGNVPPLQIHSIGIEKIVPKVEHLGVFIRLLSRSALGSPITQYTSHFRAPRAGTEMHMVLVDNGRPRIPKEALRAILRCTPSAPSMTPSVVFPQPAAHASAGASPGPLGAVLPPAFPGPQEARDLPPAAGPDERRVGKECRSRWPPYH
;
A
#
# COMPACT_ATOMS: atom_id res chain seq x y z
N ASP A 1 14.10 -15.01 12.31
CA ASP A 1 13.07 -13.99 12.57
C ASP A 1 12.10 -14.58 13.57
N ARG A 2 11.95 -13.94 14.72
CA ARG A 2 10.95 -14.37 15.71
C ARG A 2 9.60 -13.89 15.21
N PRO A 3 8.55 -14.75 15.19
CA PRO A 3 7.20 -14.29 14.93
C PRO A 3 6.88 -13.17 15.93
N ILE A 4 6.28 -12.08 15.41
CA ILE A 4 5.92 -10.95 16.26
C ILE A 4 4.84 -11.41 17.23
N ASN A 5 5.15 -11.37 18.52
CA ASN A 5 4.18 -11.64 19.57
C ASN A 5 3.25 -10.41 19.67
N GLN A 6 2.08 -10.51 19.07
CA GLN A 6 1.09 -9.45 18.99
C GLN A 6 0.64 -8.93 20.36
N ALA A 7 0.49 -9.83 21.33
CA ALA A 7 0.12 -9.46 22.69
C ALA A 7 1.21 -8.60 23.36
N GLU A 8 2.46 -9.01 23.23
CA GLU A 8 3.61 -8.29 23.79
C GLU A 8 3.83 -6.92 23.10
N ALA A 9 3.61 -6.83 21.79
CA ALA A 9 3.67 -5.57 21.06
C ALA A 9 2.55 -4.62 21.49
N ALA A 10 1.33 -5.13 21.69
CA ALA A 10 0.20 -4.38 22.18
C ALA A 10 0.42 -3.87 23.62
N GLU A 11 0.91 -4.72 24.52
CA GLU A 11 1.25 -4.32 25.90
C GLU A 11 2.29 -3.20 25.93
N ARG A 12 3.34 -3.28 25.12
CA ARG A 12 4.35 -2.22 25.02
C ARG A 12 3.75 -0.88 24.56
N PHE A 13 2.88 -0.91 23.56
CA PHE A 13 2.22 0.30 23.08
C PHE A 13 1.28 0.89 24.15
N LEU A 14 0.49 0.07 24.81
CA LEU A 14 -0.42 0.50 25.89
C LEU A 14 0.33 1.03 27.13
N ALA A 15 1.57 0.60 27.33
CA ALA A 15 2.43 1.13 28.39
C ALA A 15 3.05 2.51 28.08
N ALA A 16 2.83 3.06 26.85
CA ALA A 16 3.36 4.34 26.39
C ALA A 16 2.23 5.38 26.16
N PRO A 17 1.68 6.00 27.22
CA PRO A 17 0.46 6.81 27.12
C PRO A 17 0.61 8.05 26.23
N LEU A 18 1.80 8.64 26.13
CA LEU A 18 2.04 9.78 25.23
C LEU A 18 1.96 9.37 23.75
N HIS A 19 2.51 8.23 23.39
CA HIS A 19 2.43 7.71 22.03
C HIS A 19 0.99 7.30 21.69
N GLN A 20 0.28 6.69 22.63
CA GLN A 20 -1.12 6.33 22.46
C GLN A 20 -1.99 7.56 22.21
N ALA A 21 -1.86 8.61 23.01
CA ALA A 21 -2.62 9.85 22.85
C ALA A 21 -2.33 10.54 21.49
N ALA A 22 -1.05 10.65 21.12
CA ALA A 22 -0.65 11.22 19.84
C ALA A 22 -1.16 10.41 18.63
N HIS A 23 -1.17 9.09 18.74
CA HIS A 23 -1.71 8.20 17.73
C HIS A 23 -3.23 8.40 17.57
N ASP A 24 -3.98 8.40 18.65
CA ASP A 24 -5.43 8.58 18.64
C ASP A 24 -5.81 9.94 18.05
N GLU A 25 -5.15 11.02 18.46
CA GLU A 25 -5.38 12.36 17.93
C GLU A 25 -5.17 12.41 16.41
N ARG A 26 -4.07 11.85 15.91
CA ARG A 26 -3.76 11.83 14.48
C ARG A 26 -4.78 11.03 13.67
N LEU A 27 -5.23 9.88 14.18
CA LEU A 27 -6.24 9.08 13.51
C LEU A 27 -7.59 9.80 13.46
N TRP A 28 -7.99 10.48 14.55
CA TRP A 28 -9.20 11.27 14.59
C TRP A 28 -9.16 12.48 13.65
N ASP A 29 -8.03 13.16 13.57
CA ASP A 29 -7.84 14.28 12.64
C ASP A 29 -7.87 13.84 11.18
N LEU A 30 -7.24 12.71 10.88
CA LEU A 30 -7.33 12.10 9.55
C LEU A 30 -8.79 11.78 9.19
N ARG A 31 -9.55 11.23 10.13
CA ARG A 31 -10.97 10.94 9.94
C ARG A 31 -11.79 12.20 9.67
N LYS A 32 -11.64 13.23 10.49
CA LYS A 32 -12.34 14.52 10.32
C LYS A 32 -12.05 15.14 8.95
N LYS A 33 -10.78 15.17 8.55
CA LYS A 33 -10.34 15.65 7.23
C LYS A 33 -10.99 14.86 6.09
N ARG A 34 -11.01 13.54 6.20
CA ARG A 34 -11.64 12.66 5.22
C ARG A 34 -13.14 12.94 5.10
N ASP A 35 -13.85 12.98 6.22
CA ASP A 35 -15.30 13.20 6.24
C ASP A 35 -15.64 14.58 5.67
N ALA A 36 -14.91 15.63 6.04
CA ALA A 36 -15.05 16.96 5.46
C ALA A 36 -14.80 16.97 3.94
N SER A 37 -13.78 16.28 3.48
CA SER A 37 -13.45 16.19 2.05
C SER A 37 -14.48 15.40 1.23
N ALA A 38 -15.08 14.38 1.83
CA ALA A 38 -16.17 13.61 1.23
C ALA A 38 -17.43 14.46 1.09
N HIS A 39 -17.84 15.14 2.15
CA HIS A 39 -19.01 16.06 2.13
C HIS A 39 -18.78 17.30 1.26
N GLY A 40 -17.55 17.60 0.89
CA GLY A 40 -17.19 18.73 0.02
C GLY A 40 -17.57 18.56 -1.45
N ILE A 41 -18.06 17.37 -1.85
CA ILE A 41 -18.58 17.14 -3.21
C ILE A 41 -19.99 16.54 -3.16
N PRO A 42 -20.97 17.20 -3.80
CA PRO A 42 -22.37 16.76 -3.73
C PRO A 42 -22.59 15.34 -4.25
N GLU A 43 -21.86 14.96 -5.31
CA GLU A 43 -21.96 13.66 -5.98
C GLU A 43 -21.15 12.53 -5.31
N TRP A 44 -20.74 12.68 -4.06
CA TRP A 44 -19.91 11.69 -3.36
C TRP A 44 -20.48 10.26 -3.36
N GLU A 45 -21.76 10.13 -3.00
CA GLU A 45 -22.41 8.82 -2.94
C GLU A 45 -22.65 8.23 -4.33
N GLU A 46 -22.95 9.07 -5.33
CA GLU A 46 -23.10 8.65 -6.74
C GLU A 46 -21.76 8.12 -7.29
N LEU A 47 -20.64 8.80 -7.00
CA LEU A 47 -19.32 8.33 -7.39
C LEU A 47 -18.95 7.01 -6.70
N ARG A 48 -19.29 6.83 -5.44
CA ARG A 48 -19.06 5.58 -4.70
C ARG A 48 -19.86 4.42 -5.31
N GLU A 49 -21.13 4.66 -5.61
CA GLU A 49 -21.99 3.66 -6.26
C GLU A 49 -21.46 3.31 -7.66
N LEU A 50 -21.09 4.29 -8.46
CA LEU A 50 -20.49 4.06 -9.77
C LEU A 50 -19.17 3.28 -9.67
N ALA A 51 -18.28 3.63 -8.76
CA ALA A 51 -17.06 2.87 -8.53
C ALA A 51 -17.35 1.42 -8.11
N SER A 52 -18.37 1.21 -7.27
CA SER A 52 -18.83 -0.13 -6.87
C SER A 52 -19.34 -0.94 -8.06
N GLN A 53 -20.11 -0.33 -8.94
CA GLN A 53 -20.61 -0.97 -10.17
C GLN A 53 -19.47 -1.33 -11.12
N ILE A 54 -18.54 -0.42 -11.37
CA ILE A 54 -17.34 -0.67 -12.20
C ILE A 54 -16.55 -1.84 -11.64
N LYS A 55 -16.26 -1.84 -10.33
CA LYS A 55 -15.50 -2.92 -9.70
C LYS A 55 -16.25 -4.24 -9.69
N THR A 56 -17.56 -4.24 -9.48
CA THR A 56 -18.41 -5.44 -9.55
C THR A 56 -18.36 -6.06 -10.93
N HIS A 57 -18.55 -5.23 -11.96
CA HIS A 57 -18.47 -5.67 -13.34
C HIS A 57 -17.08 -6.23 -13.66
N THR A 58 -16.02 -5.50 -13.28
CA THR A 58 -14.64 -5.91 -13.54
C THR A 58 -14.32 -7.27 -12.90
N LEU A 59 -14.67 -7.44 -11.63
CA LEU A 59 -14.41 -8.68 -10.90
C LEU A 59 -15.25 -9.86 -11.40
N SER A 60 -16.40 -9.60 -12.01
CA SER A 60 -17.22 -10.63 -12.64
C SER A 60 -16.68 -11.13 -13.99
N HIS A 61 -15.77 -10.37 -14.60
CA HIS A 61 -15.11 -10.65 -15.87
C HIS A 61 -13.59 -10.48 -15.74
N LEU A 62 -13.05 -10.88 -14.57
CA LEU A 62 -11.65 -10.59 -14.20
C LEU A 62 -10.67 -11.25 -15.18
N ASP A 63 -10.92 -12.50 -15.56
CA ASP A 63 -10.19 -13.26 -16.56
C ASP A 63 -10.01 -12.48 -17.87
N ARG A 64 -11.12 -12.05 -18.44
CA ARG A 64 -11.13 -11.26 -19.67
C ARG A 64 -10.33 -9.97 -19.56
N TYR A 65 -10.49 -9.23 -18.46
CA TYR A 65 -9.79 -7.96 -18.29
C TYR A 65 -8.30 -8.13 -18.00
N LEU A 66 -7.91 -9.23 -17.34
CA LEU A 66 -6.51 -9.58 -17.14
C LEU A 66 -5.82 -9.96 -18.46
N GLU A 67 -6.47 -10.77 -19.31
CA GLU A 67 -5.98 -11.10 -20.64
C GLU A 67 -5.85 -9.85 -21.53
N GLN A 68 -6.85 -8.95 -21.48
CA GLN A 68 -6.81 -7.68 -22.20
C GLN A 68 -5.65 -6.80 -21.73
N PHE A 69 -5.45 -6.69 -20.42
CA PHE A 69 -4.33 -5.94 -19.83
C PHE A 69 -2.99 -6.49 -20.30
N GLU A 70 -2.80 -7.79 -20.19
CA GLU A 70 -1.56 -8.46 -20.60
C GLU A 70 -1.26 -8.23 -22.07
N ALA A 71 -2.26 -8.41 -22.94
CA ALA A 71 -2.11 -8.20 -24.37
C ALA A 71 -1.72 -6.74 -24.70
N ALA A 72 -2.40 -5.77 -24.08
CA ALA A 72 -2.12 -4.35 -24.26
C ALA A 72 -0.73 -3.95 -23.71
N ALA A 73 -0.33 -4.45 -22.53
CA ALA A 73 0.98 -4.19 -21.94
C ALA A 73 2.11 -4.77 -22.83
N LYS A 74 1.96 -6.01 -23.29
CA LYS A 74 2.93 -6.64 -24.20
C LYS A 74 3.04 -5.88 -25.53
N ALA A 75 1.93 -5.39 -26.08
CA ALA A 75 1.93 -4.56 -27.29
C ALA A 75 2.69 -3.22 -27.10
N ASN A 76 2.78 -2.73 -25.87
CA ASN A 76 3.57 -1.56 -25.50
C ASN A 76 5.05 -1.88 -25.21
N GLY A 77 5.51 -3.13 -25.37
CA GLY A 77 6.88 -3.55 -25.11
C GLY A 77 7.19 -3.87 -23.63
N VAL A 78 6.17 -4.15 -22.84
CA VAL A 78 6.31 -4.50 -21.41
C VAL A 78 6.40 -6.01 -21.26
N HIS A 79 7.30 -6.47 -20.39
CA HIS A 79 7.38 -7.88 -19.97
C HIS A 79 6.36 -8.15 -18.86
N VAL A 80 5.39 -9.02 -19.12
CA VAL A 80 4.33 -9.35 -18.15
C VAL A 80 4.59 -10.73 -17.55
N HIS A 81 4.56 -10.77 -16.21
CA HIS A 81 4.78 -11.98 -15.41
C HIS A 81 3.54 -12.25 -14.55
N TRP A 82 3.31 -13.52 -14.26
CA TRP A 82 2.24 -13.97 -13.40
C TRP A 82 2.80 -14.63 -12.15
N ALA A 83 2.31 -14.25 -10.99
CA ALA A 83 2.67 -14.83 -9.71
C ALA A 83 1.40 -15.31 -8.99
N LYS A 84 1.38 -16.60 -8.65
CA LYS A 84 0.24 -17.22 -7.96
C LYS A 84 0.14 -16.84 -6.49
N ASP A 85 1.28 -16.53 -5.87
CA ASP A 85 1.41 -16.19 -4.45
C ASP A 85 2.62 -15.26 -4.20
N GLY A 86 2.79 -14.84 -2.94
CA GLY A 86 3.89 -13.96 -2.56
C GLY A 86 5.28 -14.55 -2.76
N ALA A 87 5.45 -15.86 -2.57
CA ALA A 87 6.73 -16.54 -2.81
C ALA A 87 7.09 -16.56 -4.30
N ASP A 88 6.10 -16.78 -5.15
CA ASP A 88 6.24 -16.74 -6.60
C ASP A 88 6.55 -15.34 -7.11
N HIS A 89 5.86 -14.32 -6.55
CA HIS A 89 6.17 -12.91 -6.80
C HIS A 89 7.64 -12.59 -6.48
N ASN A 90 8.08 -12.92 -5.27
CA ASN A 90 9.43 -12.62 -4.82
C ASN A 90 10.49 -13.33 -5.66
N ARG A 91 10.26 -14.59 -6.04
CA ARG A 91 11.13 -15.35 -6.93
C ARG A 91 11.22 -14.68 -8.31
N SER A 92 10.08 -14.35 -8.92
CA SER A 92 10.04 -13.71 -10.24
C SER A 92 10.78 -12.38 -10.26
N VAL A 93 10.58 -11.53 -9.25
CA VAL A 93 11.32 -10.26 -9.16
C VAL A 93 12.81 -10.49 -8.95
N LEU A 94 13.20 -11.45 -8.10
CA LEU A 94 14.61 -11.78 -7.88
C LEU A 94 15.29 -12.29 -9.15
N GLU A 95 14.61 -13.11 -9.95
CA GLU A 95 15.10 -13.60 -11.25
C GLU A 95 15.30 -12.44 -12.23
N ILE A 96 14.34 -11.49 -12.31
CA ILE A 96 14.47 -10.27 -13.12
C ILE A 96 15.70 -9.48 -12.68
N LEU A 97 15.86 -9.19 -11.39
CA LEU A 97 17.00 -8.44 -10.86
C LEU A 97 18.34 -9.15 -11.18
N ARG A 98 18.42 -10.45 -10.94
CA ARG A 98 19.64 -11.24 -11.20
C ARG A 98 20.01 -11.32 -12.67
N SER A 99 19.04 -11.44 -13.58
CA SER A 99 19.30 -11.49 -15.02
C SER A 99 19.90 -10.19 -15.56
N HIS A 100 19.67 -9.07 -14.85
CA HIS A 100 20.25 -7.76 -15.16
C HIS A 100 21.49 -7.41 -14.31
N GLY A 101 21.92 -8.31 -13.44
CA GLY A 101 23.04 -8.05 -12.52
C GLY A 101 22.75 -6.96 -11.47
N ALA A 102 21.48 -6.63 -11.28
CA ALA A 102 21.04 -5.61 -10.34
C ALA A 102 21.30 -6.02 -8.89
N LYS A 103 21.84 -5.10 -8.10
CA LYS A 103 22.12 -5.26 -6.67
C LYS A 103 21.38 -4.27 -5.80
N THR A 104 20.95 -3.15 -6.39
CA THR A 104 20.25 -2.07 -5.70
C THR A 104 18.88 -1.83 -6.32
N LEU A 105 17.86 -1.74 -5.47
CA LEU A 105 16.48 -1.53 -5.86
C LEU A 105 15.88 -0.40 -5.02
N VAL A 106 15.45 0.69 -5.65
CA VAL A 106 14.62 1.72 -4.99
C VAL A 106 13.15 1.36 -5.12
N LYS A 107 12.41 1.41 -4.04
CA LYS A 107 11.01 0.99 -3.98
C LYS A 107 10.12 2.11 -3.43
N SER A 108 9.07 2.47 -4.16
CA SER A 108 7.98 3.27 -3.59
C SER A 108 7.01 2.37 -2.83
N LYS A 109 6.25 2.96 -1.91
CA LYS A 109 5.30 2.24 -1.06
C LYS A 109 4.39 1.30 -1.87
N ALA A 110 4.37 0.03 -1.47
CA ALA A 110 3.56 -0.99 -2.10
C ALA A 110 3.13 -2.05 -1.09
N MET A 111 1.88 -1.99 -0.62
CA MET A 111 1.35 -2.94 0.36
C MET A 111 1.40 -4.39 -0.11
N LEU A 112 1.27 -4.62 -1.41
CA LEU A 112 1.40 -5.95 -2.00
C LEU A 112 2.79 -6.55 -1.72
N THR A 113 3.84 -5.75 -1.75
CA THR A 113 5.20 -6.22 -1.46
C THR A 113 5.38 -6.56 0.02
N GLU A 114 4.73 -5.82 0.92
CA GLU A 114 4.70 -6.14 2.35
C GLU A 114 3.97 -7.47 2.60
N GLU A 115 2.80 -7.67 1.98
CA GLU A 115 2.08 -8.96 2.02
C GLU A 115 2.95 -10.14 1.58
N CYS A 116 3.89 -9.91 0.66
CA CYS A 116 4.79 -10.92 0.13
C CYS A 116 6.06 -11.12 0.98
N GLY A 117 6.30 -10.34 2.03
CA GLY A 117 7.58 -10.35 2.77
C GLY A 117 8.78 -9.99 1.90
N PHE A 118 8.58 -9.10 0.93
CA PHE A 118 9.50 -8.82 -0.17
C PHE A 118 10.87 -8.33 0.32
N ARG A 119 10.90 -7.35 1.23
CA ARG A 119 12.14 -6.73 1.72
C ARG A 119 13.08 -7.75 2.34
N HIS A 120 12.57 -8.61 3.22
CA HIS A 120 13.35 -9.66 3.87
C HIS A 120 13.87 -10.69 2.86
N HIS A 121 13.04 -11.09 1.90
CA HIS A 121 13.43 -12.02 0.86
C HIS A 121 14.56 -11.46 -0.02
N MET A 122 14.48 -10.20 -0.42
CA MET A 122 15.51 -9.53 -1.23
C MET A 122 16.82 -9.38 -0.45
N ALA A 123 16.77 -8.94 0.80
CA ALA A 123 17.94 -8.80 1.67
C ALA A 123 18.66 -10.14 1.87
N ALA A 124 17.92 -11.23 2.12
CA ALA A 124 18.47 -12.59 2.24
C ALA A 124 19.16 -13.08 0.95
N ASN A 125 18.83 -12.47 -0.18
CA ASN A 125 19.40 -12.81 -1.51
C ASN A 125 20.45 -11.78 -2.00
N GLY A 126 20.90 -10.86 -1.14
CA GLY A 126 21.97 -9.90 -1.43
C GLY A 126 21.51 -8.72 -2.30
N ILE A 127 20.23 -8.44 -2.37
CA ILE A 127 19.66 -7.24 -3.00
C ILE A 127 19.40 -6.18 -1.93
N GLU A 128 19.98 -5.01 -2.11
CA GLU A 128 19.73 -3.86 -1.27
C GLU A 128 18.45 -3.15 -1.72
N VAL A 129 17.42 -3.17 -0.87
CA VAL A 129 16.14 -2.45 -1.13
C VAL A 129 16.11 -1.17 -0.34
N ILE A 130 15.91 -0.04 -1.02
CA ILE A 130 15.81 1.28 -0.41
C ILE A 130 14.36 1.79 -0.56
N GLU A 131 13.68 1.99 0.56
CA GLU A 131 12.35 2.59 0.58
C GLU A 131 12.44 4.09 0.24
N THR A 132 11.54 4.58 -0.59
CA THR A 132 11.52 5.99 -1.03
C THR A 132 10.35 6.80 -0.50
N ASP A 133 9.35 6.14 0.11
CA ASP A 133 8.31 6.79 0.91
C ASP A 133 8.90 7.24 2.25
N LEU A 134 8.59 8.45 2.71
CA LEU A 134 9.14 8.98 3.96
C LEU A 134 8.83 8.08 5.17
N GLY A 135 7.59 7.65 5.32
CA GLY A 135 7.18 6.83 6.44
C GLY A 135 7.80 5.45 6.42
N GLU A 136 7.85 4.79 5.27
CA GLU A 136 8.51 3.49 5.11
C GLU A 136 10.04 3.60 5.26
N ARG A 137 10.64 4.71 4.83
CA ARG A 137 12.07 4.94 5.04
C ARG A 137 12.43 5.11 6.51
N ILE A 138 11.64 5.85 7.28
CA ILE A 138 11.80 5.97 8.74
C ILE A 138 11.77 4.58 9.39
N GLN A 139 10.79 3.77 9.04
CA GLN A 139 10.66 2.40 9.54
C GLN A 139 11.87 1.53 9.16
N GLN A 140 12.30 1.62 7.91
CA GLN A 140 13.47 0.90 7.43
C GLN A 140 14.74 1.27 8.20
N LEU A 141 14.94 2.57 8.47
CA LEU A 141 16.10 3.08 9.22
C LEU A 141 16.07 2.64 10.69
N ASP A 142 14.88 2.49 11.27
CA ASP A 142 14.68 2.01 12.64
C ASP A 142 14.53 0.48 12.75
N ASN A 143 14.61 -0.21 11.60
CA ASN A 143 14.42 -1.66 11.50
C ASN A 143 13.07 -2.15 12.07
N GLU A 144 12.00 -1.39 11.79
CA GLU A 144 10.62 -1.71 12.15
C GLU A 144 9.79 -2.05 10.90
N GLU A 145 8.64 -2.70 11.13
CA GLU A 145 7.63 -2.90 10.09
C GLU A 145 6.64 -1.72 10.03
N PRO A 146 6.03 -1.44 8.87
CA PRO A 146 5.04 -0.38 8.74
C PRO A 146 3.84 -0.57 9.66
N SER A 147 3.50 0.46 10.46
CA SER A 147 2.38 0.39 11.40
C SER A 147 1.02 0.74 10.80
N HIS A 148 0.99 1.37 9.63
CA HIS A 148 -0.25 1.82 8.99
C HIS A 148 -0.08 1.96 7.47
N VAL A 149 -1.11 1.61 6.69
CA VAL A 149 -1.09 1.63 5.22
C VAL A 149 -0.83 3.02 4.63
N VAL A 150 -1.49 4.03 5.17
CA VAL A 150 -1.42 5.40 4.62
C VAL A 150 -0.31 6.21 5.27
N ALA A 151 -0.10 6.00 6.56
CA ALA A 151 0.90 6.70 7.36
C ALA A 151 1.77 5.68 8.13
N PRO A 152 2.76 5.05 7.48
CA PRO A 152 3.53 3.94 8.06
C PRO A 152 4.14 4.22 9.42
N ALA A 153 4.63 5.44 9.65
CA ALA A 153 5.26 5.88 10.89
C ALA A 153 4.31 6.68 11.82
N VAL A 154 2.97 6.47 11.75
CA VAL A 154 1.99 7.24 12.53
C VAL A 154 2.15 7.13 14.04
N HIS A 155 2.74 6.05 14.52
CA HIS A 155 3.02 5.80 15.94
C HIS A 155 4.24 6.59 16.46
N LYS A 156 5.11 7.10 15.57
CA LYS A 156 6.30 7.86 15.95
C LYS A 156 5.99 9.35 16.12
N THR A 157 6.57 9.96 17.13
CA THR A 157 6.60 11.43 17.28
C THR A 157 7.69 12.02 16.37
N ARG A 158 7.71 13.35 16.19
CA ARG A 158 8.79 14.02 15.46
C ARG A 158 10.14 13.86 16.15
N MET A 159 10.16 13.85 17.48
CA MET A 159 11.36 13.57 18.26
C MET A 159 11.91 12.17 18.00
N ASP A 160 11.03 11.13 18.00
CA ASP A 160 11.46 9.77 17.67
C ASP A 160 12.10 9.71 16.26
N VAL A 161 11.55 10.45 15.31
CA VAL A 161 12.12 10.53 13.95
C VAL A 161 13.46 11.26 13.95
N ALA A 162 13.60 12.35 14.72
CA ALA A 162 14.85 13.08 14.87
C ALA A 162 15.95 12.18 15.44
N GLU A 163 15.65 11.39 16.48
CA GLU A 163 16.57 10.42 17.07
C GLU A 163 17.01 9.36 16.05
N VAL A 164 16.06 8.79 15.30
CA VAL A 164 16.36 7.78 14.26
C VAL A 164 17.27 8.39 13.18
N PHE A 165 16.98 9.59 12.71
CA PHE A 165 17.77 10.26 11.69
C PHE A 165 19.15 10.69 12.19
N ALA A 166 19.26 11.17 13.44
CA ALA A 166 20.54 11.46 14.04
C ALA A 166 21.45 10.22 14.08
N LYS A 167 20.88 9.08 14.51
CA LYS A 167 21.59 7.80 14.61
C LYS A 167 22.00 7.23 13.25
N THR A 168 21.16 7.41 12.21
CA THR A 168 21.32 6.70 10.93
C THR A 168 21.82 7.61 9.80
N LEU A 169 21.47 8.89 9.83
CA LEU A 169 21.78 9.88 8.79
C LEU A 169 22.76 10.95 9.28
N GLY A 170 23.05 11.01 10.58
CA GLY A 170 23.97 11.99 11.18
C GLY A 170 23.37 13.40 11.27
N THR A 171 22.04 13.52 11.39
CA THR A 171 21.36 14.81 11.56
C THR A 171 21.42 15.28 13.03
N ASP A 172 20.98 16.52 13.27
CA ASP A 172 20.88 17.09 14.62
C ASP A 172 19.76 16.42 15.41
N PRO A 173 20.05 15.73 16.53
CA PRO A 173 19.05 15.04 17.33
C PRO A 173 18.05 15.96 18.05
N ASP A 174 18.43 17.23 18.29
CA ASP A 174 17.61 18.20 19.00
C ASP A 174 16.69 18.99 18.05
N ASN A 175 16.80 18.76 16.72
CA ASN A 175 16.00 19.42 15.71
C ASN A 175 14.86 18.52 15.21
N ASP A 176 13.65 18.73 15.74
CA ASP A 176 12.42 18.03 15.33
C ASP A 176 11.56 18.82 14.33
N ASP A 177 12.12 19.85 13.69
CA ASP A 177 11.42 20.58 12.66
C ASP A 177 11.06 19.69 11.47
N ALA A 178 9.78 19.67 11.11
CA ALA A 178 9.27 18.76 10.09
C ALA A 178 9.89 19.00 8.69
N HIS A 179 10.20 20.27 8.36
CA HIS A 179 10.83 20.60 7.09
C HIS A 179 12.28 20.12 7.07
N TYR A 180 13.02 20.34 8.16
CA TYR A 180 14.39 19.86 8.31
C TYR A 180 14.49 18.34 8.17
N LEU A 181 13.62 17.60 8.86
CA LEU A 181 13.58 16.13 8.79
C LEU A 181 13.23 15.63 7.38
N ALA A 182 12.23 16.24 6.75
CA ALA A 182 11.84 15.86 5.38
C ALA A 182 12.94 16.14 4.36
N GLU A 183 13.63 17.28 4.48
CA GLU A 183 14.74 17.66 3.60
C GLU A 183 15.95 16.76 3.79
N SER A 184 16.29 16.44 5.04
CA SER A 184 17.37 15.51 5.36
C SER A 184 17.15 14.13 4.74
N GLN A 185 15.90 13.62 4.81
CA GLN A 185 15.55 12.35 4.16
C GLN A 185 15.62 12.48 2.63
N ARG A 186 15.12 13.57 2.06
CA ARG A 186 15.16 13.83 0.63
C ARG A 186 16.60 13.84 0.10
N GLU A 187 17.49 14.58 0.76
CA GLU A 187 18.90 14.70 0.36
C GLU A 187 19.63 13.36 0.45
N THR A 188 19.39 12.58 1.50
CA THR A 188 20.04 11.29 1.70
C THR A 188 19.48 10.18 0.80
N THR A 189 18.19 10.22 0.43
CA THR A 189 17.56 9.21 -0.42
C THR A 189 17.72 9.47 -1.92
N ARG A 190 17.80 10.73 -2.34
CA ARG A 190 17.95 11.11 -3.75
C ARG A 190 19.13 10.45 -4.47
N PRO A 191 20.34 10.36 -3.89
CA PRO A 191 21.48 9.68 -4.53
C PRO A 191 21.21 8.19 -4.83
N TYR A 192 20.47 7.50 -3.96
CA TYR A 192 20.08 6.11 -4.20
C TYR A 192 19.17 6.01 -5.42
N ILE A 193 18.16 6.87 -5.54
CA ILE A 193 17.22 6.87 -6.67
C ILE A 193 17.98 7.09 -7.99
N LEU A 194 18.95 8.02 -8.00
CA LEU A 194 19.70 8.36 -9.20
C LEU A 194 20.70 7.29 -9.64
N LYS A 195 21.11 6.40 -8.74
CA LYS A 195 22.15 5.39 -8.99
C LYS A 195 21.63 3.95 -8.95
N ALA A 196 20.37 3.73 -8.58
CA ALA A 196 19.80 2.39 -8.46
C ALA A 196 19.84 1.64 -9.78
N ASP A 197 20.12 0.35 -9.70
CA ASP A 197 20.08 -0.56 -10.85
C ASP A 197 18.64 -0.80 -11.31
N ALA A 198 17.71 -0.84 -10.35
CA ALA A 198 16.29 -1.07 -10.60
C ALA A 198 15.40 -0.17 -9.74
N GLY A 199 14.19 0.06 -10.24
CA GLY A 199 13.15 0.77 -9.52
C GLY A 199 11.85 0.00 -9.48
N MET A 200 11.14 0.06 -8.37
CA MET A 200 9.90 -0.68 -8.16
C MET A 200 8.79 0.21 -7.64
N THR A 201 7.58 -0.02 -8.16
CA THR A 201 6.37 0.62 -7.65
C THR A 201 5.27 -0.40 -7.39
N GLY A 202 4.34 -0.05 -6.51
CA GLY A 202 3.05 -0.70 -6.45
C GLY A 202 2.12 -0.18 -7.55
N CYS A 203 0.84 -0.57 -7.44
CA CYS A 203 -0.21 -0.20 -8.38
C CYS A 203 -1.47 0.19 -7.63
N ASN A 204 -2.00 1.39 -7.90
CA ASN A 204 -3.34 1.75 -7.44
C ASN A 204 -4.39 1.24 -8.41
N PHE A 205 -4.17 1.40 -9.72
CA PHE A 205 -5.07 0.95 -10.77
C PHE A 205 -4.26 0.40 -11.96
N ALA A 206 -4.74 -0.69 -12.56
CA ALA A 206 -4.20 -1.28 -13.77
C ALA A 206 -5.30 -1.21 -14.86
N ILE A 207 -5.05 -0.46 -15.93
CA ILE A 207 -6.06 -0.16 -16.96
C ILE A 207 -5.99 -1.21 -18.05
N ALA A 208 -7.02 -2.05 -18.16
CA ALA A 208 -7.05 -3.16 -19.10
C ALA A 208 -6.98 -2.71 -20.57
N GLU A 209 -7.70 -1.65 -20.89
CA GLU A 209 -7.76 -1.09 -22.25
C GLU A 209 -6.38 -0.69 -22.82
N THR A 210 -5.47 -0.23 -21.98
CA THR A 210 -4.19 0.36 -22.42
C THR A 210 -2.95 -0.37 -21.90
N GLY A 211 -3.10 -1.36 -21.01
CA GLY A 211 -1.98 -2.03 -20.37
C GLY A 211 -1.15 -1.09 -19.46
N THR A 212 -1.80 -0.09 -18.85
CA THR A 212 -1.14 0.96 -18.09
C THR A 212 -1.27 0.71 -16.58
N VAL A 213 -0.17 0.82 -15.86
CA VAL A 213 -0.15 0.89 -14.39
C VAL A 213 -0.27 2.34 -13.97
N VAL A 214 -1.15 2.61 -13.01
CA VAL A 214 -1.35 3.94 -12.43
C VAL A 214 -0.99 3.91 -10.96
N THR A 215 -0.10 4.81 -10.56
CA THR A 215 0.31 5.00 -9.16
C THR A 215 0.00 6.42 -8.71
N CYS A 216 -0.68 6.55 -7.58
CA CYS A 216 -1.07 7.84 -7.00
C CYS A 216 -0.24 8.12 -5.76
N THR A 217 0.50 9.23 -5.74
CA THR A 217 1.36 9.63 -4.62
C THR A 217 1.31 11.13 -4.37
N ASN A 218 1.88 11.57 -3.25
CA ASN A 218 2.00 13.00 -2.90
C ASN A 218 3.44 13.50 -2.91
N GLU A 219 4.41 12.61 -3.01
CA GLU A 219 5.84 12.90 -2.79
C GLU A 219 6.68 12.83 -4.08
N GLY A 220 6.11 12.34 -5.19
CA GLY A 220 6.84 12.10 -6.44
C GLY A 220 7.83 10.93 -6.38
N ASN A 221 7.87 10.20 -5.27
CA ASN A 221 8.78 9.07 -5.05
C ASN A 221 8.49 7.90 -6.00
N ALA A 222 7.22 7.61 -6.29
CA ALA A 222 6.86 6.57 -7.25
C ALA A 222 7.24 6.97 -8.68
N ASP A 223 7.09 8.25 -9.03
CA ASP A 223 7.52 8.77 -10.33
C ASP A 223 9.02 8.59 -10.53
N LEU A 224 9.80 8.96 -9.51
CA LEU A 224 11.24 8.82 -9.55
C LEU A 224 11.66 7.35 -9.56
N SER A 225 11.11 6.52 -8.66
CA SER A 225 11.44 5.09 -8.58
C SER A 225 11.03 4.33 -9.84
N GLY A 226 9.89 4.70 -10.45
CA GLY A 226 9.37 4.03 -11.64
C GLY A 226 9.95 4.52 -12.95
N ASN A 227 10.69 5.64 -12.98
CA ASN A 227 11.19 6.22 -14.23
C ASN A 227 12.70 6.42 -14.28
N VAL A 228 13.39 6.67 -13.17
CA VAL A 228 14.81 6.99 -13.19
C VAL A 228 15.68 5.76 -13.45
N PRO A 229 15.53 4.64 -12.73
CA PRO A 229 16.33 3.44 -12.97
C PRO A 229 16.10 2.83 -14.36
N PRO A 230 17.12 2.18 -14.93
CA PRO A 230 17.01 1.56 -16.26
C PRO A 230 16.09 0.32 -16.27
N LEU A 231 15.99 -0.39 -15.16
CA LEU A 231 15.10 -1.53 -14.99
C LEU A 231 13.92 -1.13 -14.12
N GLN A 232 12.71 -1.23 -14.66
CA GLN A 232 11.48 -0.79 -14.03
C GLN A 232 10.58 -2.00 -13.73
N ILE A 233 10.10 -2.12 -12.49
CA ILE A 233 9.26 -3.23 -12.04
C ILE A 233 8.00 -2.69 -11.38
N HIS A 234 6.83 -3.15 -11.80
CA HIS A 234 5.55 -2.76 -11.23
C HIS A 234 4.81 -3.99 -10.70
N SER A 235 4.54 -4.02 -9.39
CA SER A 235 3.78 -5.08 -8.73
C SER A 235 2.30 -4.76 -8.69
N ILE A 236 1.48 -5.66 -9.20
CA ILE A 236 0.06 -5.43 -9.46
C ILE A 236 -0.75 -6.55 -8.81
N GLY A 237 -1.57 -6.24 -7.80
CA GLY A 237 -2.60 -7.17 -7.38
C GLY A 237 -3.69 -7.26 -8.46
N ILE A 238 -4.13 -8.48 -8.80
CA ILE A 238 -5.11 -8.68 -9.88
C ILE A 238 -6.43 -7.93 -9.65
N GLU A 239 -6.74 -7.61 -8.40
CA GLU A 239 -7.91 -6.80 -8.05
C GLU A 239 -7.78 -5.33 -8.44
N LYS A 240 -6.59 -4.85 -8.81
CA LYS A 240 -6.36 -3.45 -9.21
C LYS A 240 -6.84 -3.14 -10.63
N ILE A 241 -7.23 -4.12 -11.39
CA ILE A 241 -7.74 -3.95 -12.76
C ILE A 241 -8.98 -3.04 -12.78
N VAL A 242 -8.96 -2.12 -13.73
CA VAL A 242 -10.11 -1.31 -14.17
C VAL A 242 -10.23 -1.40 -15.71
N PRO A 243 -11.44 -1.46 -16.28
CA PRO A 243 -11.61 -1.73 -17.69
C PRO A 243 -11.04 -0.67 -18.63
N LYS A 244 -11.29 0.60 -18.34
CA LYS A 244 -11.03 1.71 -19.26
C LYS A 244 -10.39 2.90 -18.58
N VAL A 245 -9.70 3.74 -19.36
CA VAL A 245 -9.08 5.00 -18.88
C VAL A 245 -10.14 5.94 -18.27
N GLU A 246 -11.31 6.06 -18.88
CA GLU A 246 -12.39 6.92 -18.38
C GLU A 246 -12.86 6.54 -16.97
N HIS A 247 -12.81 5.24 -16.61
CA HIS A 247 -13.15 4.78 -15.27
C HIS A 247 -12.19 5.29 -14.21
N LEU A 248 -10.93 5.57 -14.57
CA LEU A 248 -9.95 6.12 -13.66
C LEU A 248 -10.42 7.46 -13.07
N GLY A 249 -11.12 8.28 -13.86
CA GLY A 249 -11.67 9.57 -13.40
C GLY A 249 -12.60 9.45 -12.19
N VAL A 250 -13.33 8.34 -12.06
CA VAL A 250 -14.15 8.05 -10.88
C VAL A 250 -13.27 7.74 -9.67
N PHE A 251 -12.29 6.86 -9.86
CA PHE A 251 -11.47 6.36 -8.75
C PHE A 251 -10.50 7.40 -8.18
N ILE A 252 -9.87 8.23 -9.01
CA ILE A 252 -8.94 9.27 -8.51
C ILE A 252 -9.65 10.36 -7.71
N ARG A 253 -10.92 10.64 -8.00
CA ARG A 253 -11.75 11.57 -7.22
C ARG A 253 -12.11 11.01 -5.83
N LEU A 254 -12.21 9.70 -5.71
CA LEU A 254 -12.53 8.99 -4.47
C LEU A 254 -11.29 8.69 -3.62
N LEU A 255 -10.18 8.28 -4.26
CA LEU A 255 -9.02 7.71 -3.60
C LEU A 255 -8.44 8.64 -2.55
N SER A 256 -8.02 9.84 -2.94
CA SER A 256 -7.34 10.77 -2.03
C SER A 256 -8.28 11.32 -0.94
N ARG A 257 -9.55 11.54 -1.29
CA ARG A 257 -10.58 11.95 -0.32
C ARG A 257 -10.82 10.88 0.73
N SER A 258 -10.90 9.62 0.30
CA SER A 258 -11.10 8.49 1.20
C SER A 258 -9.88 8.16 2.05
N ALA A 259 -8.67 8.34 1.53
CA ALA A 259 -7.44 7.96 2.21
C ALA A 259 -6.92 9.05 3.15
N LEU A 260 -6.82 10.29 2.66
CA LEU A 260 -6.11 11.39 3.32
C LEU A 260 -7.00 12.62 3.59
N GLY A 261 -8.21 12.64 3.08
CA GLY A 261 -9.06 13.83 3.13
C GLY A 261 -8.62 14.95 2.19
N SER A 262 -7.82 14.63 1.17
CA SER A 262 -7.36 15.58 0.15
C SER A 262 -8.21 15.47 -1.12
N PRO A 263 -8.45 16.57 -1.86
CA PRO A 263 -9.26 16.54 -3.08
C PRO A 263 -8.71 15.62 -4.16
N ILE A 264 -7.37 15.54 -4.29
CA ILE A 264 -6.65 14.75 -5.28
C ILE A 264 -5.22 14.47 -4.75
N THR A 265 -4.55 13.47 -5.27
CA THR A 265 -3.10 13.27 -5.06
C THR A 265 -2.30 14.24 -5.93
N GLN A 266 -1.09 14.61 -5.47
CA GLN A 266 -0.21 15.53 -6.21
C GLN A 266 0.28 14.91 -7.52
N TYR A 267 0.50 13.60 -7.53
CA TYR A 267 0.98 12.85 -8.68
C TYR A 267 0.02 11.70 -8.98
N THR A 268 -0.32 11.54 -10.26
CA THR A 268 -1.04 10.39 -10.81
C THR A 268 -0.26 9.89 -12.01
N SER A 269 0.67 8.98 -11.75
CA SER A 269 1.67 8.56 -12.74
C SER A 269 1.18 7.37 -13.53
N HIS A 270 1.34 7.44 -14.84
CA HIS A 270 0.92 6.43 -15.79
C HIS A 270 2.16 5.73 -16.39
N PHE A 271 2.40 4.49 -16.00
CA PHE A 271 3.48 3.66 -16.54
C PHE A 271 2.89 2.74 -17.61
N ARG A 272 3.16 3.05 -18.87
CA ARG A 272 2.56 2.37 -20.03
C ARG A 272 3.56 1.60 -20.87
N ALA A 273 4.73 2.17 -21.09
CA ALA A 273 5.77 1.62 -21.94
C ALA A 273 7.16 1.97 -21.42
N PRO A 274 8.17 1.13 -21.64
CA PRO A 274 9.54 1.48 -21.31
C PRO A 274 10.01 2.67 -22.15
N ARG A 275 10.87 3.51 -21.56
CA ARG A 275 11.58 4.55 -22.30
C ARG A 275 12.70 3.92 -23.14
N ALA A 276 13.19 4.64 -24.15
CA ALA A 276 14.33 4.20 -24.93
C ALA A 276 15.54 3.90 -24.01
N GLY A 277 16.09 2.70 -24.14
CA GLY A 277 17.22 2.22 -23.32
C GLY A 277 16.84 1.75 -21.91
N THR A 278 15.56 1.60 -21.61
CA THR A 278 15.07 1.02 -20.36
C THR A 278 14.23 -0.24 -20.62
N GLU A 279 14.04 -1.03 -19.58
CA GLU A 279 13.20 -2.24 -19.62
C GLU A 279 12.13 -2.15 -18.53
N MET A 280 10.91 -2.58 -18.85
CA MET A 280 9.76 -2.51 -17.94
C MET A 280 9.14 -3.88 -17.76
N HIS A 281 8.96 -4.27 -16.51
CA HIS A 281 8.32 -5.51 -16.09
C HIS A 281 7.08 -5.20 -15.26
N MET A 282 6.00 -5.95 -15.49
CA MET A 282 4.78 -5.92 -14.69
C MET A 282 4.52 -7.31 -14.13
N VAL A 283 4.39 -7.42 -12.82
CA VAL A 283 4.13 -8.69 -12.12
C VAL A 283 2.72 -8.69 -11.59
N LEU A 284 1.84 -9.47 -12.21
CA LEU A 284 0.45 -9.68 -11.79
C LEU A 284 0.41 -10.74 -10.68
N VAL A 285 -0.14 -10.39 -9.53
CA VAL A 285 -0.13 -11.24 -8.34
C VAL A 285 -1.53 -11.61 -7.91
N ASP A 286 -1.80 -12.91 -7.87
CA ASP A 286 -3.04 -13.47 -7.36
C ASP A 286 -3.08 -13.45 -5.81
N ASN A 287 -2.11 -14.06 -5.19
CA ASN A 287 -1.97 -14.21 -3.73
C ASN A 287 -3.27 -14.64 -3.03
N GLY A 288 -3.98 -15.62 -3.59
CA GLY A 288 -5.20 -16.20 -3.03
C GLY A 288 -6.49 -15.37 -3.22
N ARG A 289 -6.44 -14.24 -3.92
CA ARG A 289 -7.58 -13.33 -4.15
C ARG A 289 -8.82 -14.00 -4.76
N PRO A 290 -8.73 -14.93 -5.72
CA PRO A 290 -9.88 -15.64 -6.26
C PRO A 290 -10.50 -16.69 -5.35
N ARG A 291 -9.76 -17.20 -4.35
CA ARG A 291 -10.20 -18.25 -3.42
C ARG A 291 -11.17 -17.74 -2.36
N ILE A 292 -11.35 -16.46 -2.29
CA ILE A 292 -12.17 -15.79 -1.30
C ILE A 292 -13.66 -16.04 -1.59
N PRO A 293 -14.49 -16.58 -0.64
CA PRO A 293 -15.88 -16.95 -0.89
C PRO A 293 -16.74 -15.80 -1.46
N LYS A 294 -17.59 -16.17 -2.42
CA LYS A 294 -18.15 -15.33 -3.49
C LYS A 294 -18.89 -14.03 -3.12
N GLU A 295 -19.40 -13.81 -1.92
CA GLU A 295 -20.29 -12.65 -1.69
C GLU A 295 -19.75 -11.63 -0.69
N ALA A 296 -19.27 -12.04 0.46
CA ALA A 296 -18.74 -11.11 1.47
C ALA A 296 -17.40 -10.49 1.05
N LEU A 297 -16.58 -11.27 0.35
CA LEU A 297 -15.23 -10.86 -0.03
C LEU A 297 -15.14 -10.16 -1.37
N ARG A 298 -16.04 -10.42 -2.31
CA ARG A 298 -16.17 -9.54 -3.49
C ARG A 298 -16.48 -8.10 -3.06
N ALA A 299 -17.22 -7.91 -1.96
CA ALA A 299 -17.45 -6.59 -1.38
C ALA A 299 -16.15 -5.93 -0.89
N ILE A 300 -15.22 -6.72 -0.34
CA ILE A 300 -13.92 -6.25 0.18
C ILE A 300 -12.93 -5.95 -0.96
N LEU A 301 -12.89 -6.79 -2.00
CA LEU A 301 -12.07 -6.55 -3.18
C LEU A 301 -12.55 -5.33 -4.00
N ARG A 302 -13.79 -4.88 -3.79
CA ARG A 302 -14.32 -3.61 -4.32
C ARG A 302 -13.79 -2.41 -3.56
N CYS A 303 -13.41 -2.59 -2.28
CA CYS A 303 -12.87 -1.52 -1.47
C CYS A 303 -11.44 -1.21 -1.93
N THR A 304 -11.19 0.00 -2.32
CA THR A 304 -9.82 0.51 -2.33
C THR A 304 -9.37 0.51 -0.88
N PRO A 305 -8.24 -0.16 -0.52
CA PRO A 305 -7.78 -0.18 0.86
C PRO A 305 -7.66 1.24 1.38
N SER A 306 -8.61 1.67 2.19
CA SER A 306 -8.55 2.95 2.88
C SER A 306 -8.38 2.66 4.36
N ALA A 307 -7.23 3.02 4.89
CA ALA A 307 -6.91 2.90 6.30
C ALA A 307 -7.98 3.50 7.25
N PRO A 308 -8.70 4.57 6.87
CA PRO A 308 -9.77 5.13 7.68
C PRO A 308 -10.94 4.20 8.02
N SER A 309 -11.13 3.11 7.27
CA SER A 309 -12.16 2.12 7.63
C SER A 309 -11.85 1.32 8.89
N MET A 310 -10.60 1.34 9.38
CA MET A 310 -10.21 0.74 10.65
C MET A 310 -10.25 1.72 11.84
N THR A 311 -10.31 3.02 11.59
CA THR A 311 -10.41 4.03 12.66
C THR A 311 -11.66 3.94 13.53
N PRO A 312 -12.83 3.48 13.03
CA PRO A 312 -13.99 3.24 13.89
C PRO A 312 -13.97 1.90 14.63
N SER A 313 -13.00 1.02 14.39
CA SER A 313 -12.88 -0.22 15.16
C SER A 313 -12.51 0.09 16.60
N VAL A 314 -13.27 -0.42 17.55
CA VAL A 314 -13.01 -0.27 18.99
C VAL A 314 -11.69 -0.93 19.42
N VAL A 315 -11.20 -1.87 18.63
CA VAL A 315 -10.00 -2.67 18.94
C VAL A 315 -8.75 -2.06 18.30
N PHE A 316 -8.84 -1.52 17.08
CA PHE A 316 -7.69 -1.06 16.32
C PHE A 316 -6.96 0.15 16.91
N PRO A 317 -7.63 1.20 17.43
CA PRO A 317 -6.92 2.32 18.03
C PRO A 317 -6.13 1.96 19.28
N GLN A 318 -6.51 0.92 20.01
CA GLN A 318 -5.88 0.57 21.28
C GLN A 318 -4.54 -0.18 21.13
N PRO A 319 -4.42 -1.27 20.31
CA PRO A 319 -3.15 -1.98 20.21
C PRO A 319 -2.19 -1.43 19.15
N ALA A 320 -2.58 -0.41 18.37
CA ALA A 320 -1.87 0.09 17.19
C ALA A 320 -1.61 -0.96 16.08
N ALA A 321 -1.38 -0.50 14.86
CA ALA A 321 -1.23 -1.37 13.71
C ALA A 321 0.05 -2.23 13.74
N HIS A 322 1.11 -1.78 14.40
CA HIS A 322 2.35 -2.56 14.51
C HIS A 322 2.24 -3.78 15.45
N ALA A 323 1.20 -3.82 16.30
CA ALA A 323 0.84 -5.06 17.00
C ALA A 323 0.22 -6.11 16.06
N SER A 324 -0.16 -5.69 14.85
CA SER A 324 -0.79 -6.53 13.82
C SER A 324 0.20 -6.87 12.70
N ALA A 325 1.49 -6.95 12.98
CA ALA A 325 2.52 -7.19 11.99
C ALA A 325 2.15 -8.28 10.98
N GLY A 326 2.26 -7.95 9.70
CA GLY A 326 1.88 -8.84 8.60
C GLY A 326 0.40 -8.78 8.21
N ALA A 327 -0.43 -7.99 8.87
CA ALA A 327 -1.80 -7.77 8.43
C ALA A 327 -1.88 -6.46 7.62
N SER A 328 -2.32 -6.55 6.38
CA SER A 328 -2.71 -5.36 5.61
C SER A 328 -3.84 -4.66 6.36
N PRO A 329 -3.72 -3.39 6.73
CA PRO A 329 -4.79 -2.68 7.44
C PRO A 329 -6.00 -2.45 6.52
N GLY A 330 -7.17 -2.37 7.10
CA GLY A 330 -8.44 -2.23 6.40
C GLY A 330 -9.23 -3.53 6.33
N PRO A 331 -10.46 -3.51 5.78
CA PRO A 331 -11.27 -4.72 5.62
C PRO A 331 -10.56 -5.84 4.86
N LEU A 332 -9.68 -5.48 3.92
CA LEU A 332 -8.83 -6.42 3.20
C LEU A 332 -7.85 -7.12 4.13
N GLY A 333 -7.17 -6.38 5.00
CA GLY A 333 -6.18 -6.92 5.91
C GLY A 333 -6.75 -7.80 7.03
N ALA A 334 -8.00 -7.56 7.41
CA ALA A 334 -8.68 -8.42 8.39
C ALA A 334 -9.12 -9.77 7.80
N VAL A 335 -9.22 -9.88 6.47
CA VAL A 335 -9.82 -11.04 5.80
C VAL A 335 -8.83 -11.81 4.95
N LEU A 336 -7.84 -11.15 4.33
CA LEU A 336 -6.85 -11.80 3.48
C LEU A 336 -5.88 -12.71 4.26
N PRO A 337 -5.29 -12.33 5.40
CA PRO A 337 -4.32 -13.16 6.09
C PRO A 337 -4.82 -14.58 6.43
N PRO A 338 -6.06 -14.79 6.88
CA PRO A 338 -6.59 -16.13 7.09
C PRO A 338 -6.78 -16.96 5.80
N ALA A 339 -6.79 -16.30 4.63
CA ALA A 339 -6.95 -16.95 3.34
C ALA A 339 -5.62 -17.31 2.68
N PHE A 340 -4.48 -16.80 3.20
CA PHE A 340 -3.17 -17.14 2.68
C PHE A 340 -2.76 -18.56 3.07
N PRO A 341 -2.19 -19.35 2.15
CA PRO A 341 -1.55 -20.62 2.50
C PRO A 341 -0.23 -20.32 3.20
N GLY A 342 -0.23 -20.13 4.49
CA GLY A 342 0.94 -19.85 5.32
C GLY A 342 0.88 -20.55 6.67
N PRO A 343 1.97 -20.55 7.46
CA PRO A 343 2.08 -21.31 8.68
C PRO A 343 1.02 -20.93 9.71
N GLN A 344 0.88 -21.77 10.72
CA GLN A 344 -0.07 -21.74 11.84
C GLN A 344 -0.30 -20.36 12.51
N GLU A 345 0.59 -19.42 12.27
CA GLU A 345 0.59 -18.05 12.82
C GLU A 345 -0.63 -17.20 12.40
N ALA A 346 -1.22 -17.46 11.22
CA ALA A 346 -2.44 -16.78 10.79
C ALA A 346 -3.70 -17.25 11.58
N ARG A 347 -3.60 -18.36 12.33
CA ARG A 347 -4.70 -18.90 13.14
C ARG A 347 -4.76 -18.30 14.53
N ASP A 348 -3.65 -17.75 15.01
CA ASP A 348 -3.51 -17.15 16.35
C ASP A 348 -3.79 -15.65 16.36
N LEU A 349 -4.08 -15.06 15.20
CA LEU A 349 -4.65 -13.73 15.14
C LEU A 349 -6.03 -13.79 15.80
N PRO A 350 -6.31 -13.02 16.87
CA PRO A 350 -7.65 -12.95 17.43
C PRO A 350 -8.59 -12.63 16.26
N PRO A 351 -9.80 -13.23 16.21
CA PRO A 351 -10.76 -12.86 15.21
C PRO A 351 -10.98 -11.35 15.37
N ALA A 352 -10.36 -10.57 14.49
CA ALA A 352 -10.47 -9.12 14.45
C ALA A 352 -11.91 -8.67 14.18
N ALA A 353 -12.84 -9.61 14.13
CA ALA A 353 -14.23 -9.42 13.86
C ALA A 353 -15.06 -10.05 14.97
N GLY A 354 -15.46 -9.23 15.92
CA GLY A 354 -16.68 -9.50 16.67
C GLY A 354 -17.88 -9.61 15.70
N PRO A 355 -19.03 -10.14 16.16
CA PRO A 355 -20.23 -10.25 15.33
C PRO A 355 -20.68 -8.94 14.67
N ASP A 356 -20.27 -7.79 15.21
CA ASP A 356 -20.55 -6.47 14.64
C ASP A 356 -19.60 -6.10 13.49
N GLU A 357 -18.37 -6.62 13.46
CA GLU A 357 -17.40 -6.36 12.39
C GLU A 357 -17.64 -7.23 11.15
N ARG A 358 -18.36 -8.36 11.28
CA ARG A 358 -18.97 -9.04 10.12
C ARG A 358 -19.98 -8.16 9.38
N ARG A 359 -20.46 -7.09 10.00
CA ARG A 359 -21.23 -6.01 9.36
C ARG A 359 -20.39 -5.07 8.51
N VAL A 360 -19.08 -5.01 8.63
CA VAL A 360 -18.23 -4.14 7.81
C VAL A 360 -18.42 -4.42 6.31
N GLY A 361 -18.65 -5.66 5.92
CA GLY A 361 -19.10 -5.98 4.56
C GLY A 361 -20.48 -5.41 4.21
N LYS A 362 -21.32 -5.10 5.20
CA LYS A 362 -22.59 -4.40 5.03
C LYS A 362 -22.42 -2.89 5.16
N GLU A 363 -21.49 -2.39 5.94
CA GLU A 363 -21.21 -0.97 6.13
C GLU A 363 -20.46 -0.34 4.96
N CYS A 364 -19.72 -1.12 4.17
CA CYS A 364 -19.34 -0.68 2.82
C CYS A 364 -20.58 -0.50 1.90
N ARG A 365 -21.72 -1.11 2.24
CA ARG A 365 -23.01 -0.99 1.54
C ARG A 365 -24.04 -0.13 2.23
N SER A 366 -24.03 -0.05 3.56
CA SER A 366 -25.07 0.60 4.33
C SER A 366 -24.52 1.85 5.01
N ARG A 367 -25.07 2.96 4.59
CA ARG A 367 -25.35 4.15 5.37
C ARG A 367 -24.41 4.36 6.57
N TRP A 368 -23.54 5.30 6.42
CA TRP A 368 -23.27 6.18 7.56
C TRP A 368 -24.63 6.66 8.05
N PRO A 369 -24.96 6.54 9.35
CA PRO A 369 -26.18 7.11 9.85
C PRO A 369 -26.19 8.60 9.51
N PRO A 370 -27.33 9.14 9.10
CA PRO A 370 -27.46 10.59 8.97
C PRO A 370 -27.11 11.19 10.34
N TYR A 371 -26.13 12.07 10.33
CA TYR A 371 -25.84 12.88 11.50
C TYR A 371 -27.04 13.79 11.75
N HIS A 372 -27.68 13.63 12.90
CA HIS A 372 -28.52 14.64 13.53
C HIS A 372 -27.64 15.54 14.37
#